data_1d9f0e5cfeaecd92a22b45c731bc6c86
#
_entry.id   1d9f0e5cfeaecd92a22b45c731bc6c86
#
_cell.length_a   1.000
_cell.length_b   1.000
_cell.length_c   1.000
_cell.angle_alpha   90.00
_cell.angle_beta   90.00
_cell.angle_gamma   90.00
#
_symmetry.space_group_name_H-M   'P 1'
#
loop_
_entity.id
_entity.type
_entity.pdbx_description
1 polymer ?
#
loop_
_entity_poly.entity_id
_entity_poly.type
_entity_poly.pdbx_seq_one_letter_code
_entity_poly.pdbx_strand_id
1 'polypeptide(L)'
;MTKQELRQFIRQQKQQQPALDANAILLRLKQHPRITDSQTILLYCALPDEVPTLELLERLTAQGKTVLLPRVISDKEMELRRYTGRADLTEGAFGIMEPVGEPFLDYDSIDVAIIPGMAFDHEGHRLGRGKGYYDRFLSNVPYIYKIGVCFPWQLVDEVPTDEHDIRMDCVIS
;
A
#
# COMPACT_ATOMS: atom_id res chain seq x y z
N MET A 1 -24.15 1.25 4.13
CA MET A 1 -23.46 1.01 2.84
C MET A 1 -22.61 -0.24 2.95
N THR A 2 -22.70 -1.14 2.02
CA THR A 2 -21.83 -2.32 1.95
C THR A 2 -20.47 -1.96 1.38
N LYS A 3 -19.49 -2.85 1.55
CA LYS A 3 -18.15 -2.68 0.92
C LYS A 3 -18.27 -2.55 -0.61
N GLN A 4 -19.16 -3.32 -1.23
CA GLN A 4 -19.35 -3.28 -2.68
C GLN A 4 -19.94 -1.94 -3.15
N GLU A 5 -20.93 -1.44 -2.44
CA GLU A 5 -21.52 -0.12 -2.70
C GLU A 5 -20.49 0.99 -2.54
N LEU A 6 -19.66 0.93 -1.49
CA LEU A 6 -18.60 1.90 -1.29
C LEU A 6 -17.56 1.84 -2.41
N ARG A 7 -17.15 0.63 -2.85
CA ARG A 7 -16.24 0.50 -4.00
C ARG A 7 -16.82 1.14 -5.27
N GLN A 8 -18.10 0.96 -5.51
CA GLN A 8 -18.78 1.55 -6.66
C GLN A 8 -18.81 3.08 -6.54
N PHE A 9 -19.13 3.59 -5.37
CA PHE A 9 -19.13 5.02 -5.09
C PHE A 9 -17.73 5.63 -5.33
N ILE A 10 -16.67 5.00 -4.82
CA ILE A 10 -15.29 5.46 -5.01
C ILE A 10 -14.89 5.49 -6.49
N ARG A 11 -15.29 4.47 -7.28
CA ARG A 11 -15.03 4.47 -8.73
C ARG A 11 -15.71 5.63 -9.45
N GLN A 12 -16.92 5.99 -9.04
CA GLN A 12 -17.64 7.14 -9.58
C GLN A 12 -16.97 8.46 -9.18
N GLN A 13 -16.60 8.60 -7.92
CA GLN A 13 -15.89 9.79 -7.44
C GLN A 13 -14.55 10.01 -8.15
N LYS A 14 -13.82 8.94 -8.41
CA LYS A 14 -12.55 8.99 -9.14
C LYS A 14 -12.68 9.67 -10.52
N GLN A 15 -13.75 9.40 -11.24
CA GLN A 15 -13.99 9.97 -12.56
C GLN A 15 -14.18 11.50 -12.52
N GLN A 16 -14.53 12.04 -11.37
CA GLN A 16 -14.77 13.48 -11.17
C GLN A 16 -13.52 14.21 -10.66
N GLN A 17 -12.44 13.49 -10.37
CA GLN A 17 -11.23 14.10 -9.84
C GLN A 17 -10.39 14.71 -10.94
N PRO A 18 -9.79 15.91 -10.70
CA PRO A 18 -8.78 16.48 -11.60
C PRO A 18 -7.51 15.62 -11.62
N ALA A 19 -6.53 16.02 -12.41
CA ALA A 19 -5.21 15.40 -12.38
C ALA A 19 -4.69 15.31 -10.93
N LEU A 20 -4.31 14.10 -10.50
CA LEU A 20 -3.97 13.83 -9.10
C LEU A 20 -2.55 14.32 -8.79
N ASP A 21 -2.42 15.15 -7.76
CA ASP A 21 -1.15 15.63 -7.23
C ASP A 21 -0.87 14.94 -5.89
N ALA A 22 0.19 14.15 -5.85
CA ALA A 22 0.60 13.39 -4.67
C ALA A 22 1.78 14.04 -3.91
N ASN A 23 2.25 15.22 -4.31
CA ASN A 23 3.47 15.81 -3.75
C ASN A 23 3.40 16.00 -2.23
N ALA A 24 2.30 16.51 -1.70
CA ALA A 24 2.13 16.71 -0.26
C ALA A 24 2.07 15.37 0.50
N ILE A 25 1.43 14.36 -0.07
CA ILE A 25 1.33 13.02 0.51
C ILE A 25 2.72 12.38 0.56
N LEU A 26 3.46 12.43 -0.53
CA LEU A 26 4.82 11.88 -0.61
C LEU A 26 5.76 12.60 0.35
N LEU A 27 5.62 13.91 0.54
CA LEU A 27 6.42 14.65 1.51
C LEU A 27 6.13 14.19 2.94
N ARG A 28 4.86 13.99 3.30
CA ARG A 28 4.48 13.45 4.62
C ARG A 28 5.03 12.05 4.84
N LEU A 29 5.01 11.18 3.84
CA LEU A 29 5.61 9.85 3.91
C LEU A 29 7.12 9.92 4.12
N LYS A 30 7.82 10.77 3.36
CA LYS A 30 9.28 10.95 3.48
C LYS A 30 9.71 11.44 4.85
N GLN A 31 8.87 12.21 5.54
CA GLN A 31 9.16 12.81 6.85
C GLN A 31 8.58 12.02 8.02
N HIS A 32 7.79 10.97 7.77
CA HIS A 32 7.16 10.22 8.83
C HIS A 32 8.19 9.45 9.66
N PRO A 33 8.21 9.62 11.01
CA PRO A 33 9.21 8.99 11.88
C PRO A 33 9.27 7.47 11.75
N ARG A 34 8.13 6.81 11.60
CA ARG A 34 8.08 5.35 11.43
C ARG A 34 8.73 4.89 10.13
N ILE A 35 8.82 5.74 9.13
CA ILE A 35 9.53 5.45 7.87
C ILE A 35 10.99 5.82 7.99
N THR A 36 11.31 7.01 8.50
CA THR A 36 12.70 7.47 8.63
C THR A 36 13.52 6.61 9.57
N ASP A 37 12.92 6.11 10.65
CA ASP A 37 13.60 5.30 11.66
C ASP A 37 13.57 3.79 11.34
N SER A 38 12.83 3.36 10.33
CA SER A 38 12.74 1.96 9.93
C SER A 38 13.90 1.53 9.04
N GLN A 39 14.29 0.26 9.14
CA GLN A 39 15.28 -0.36 8.26
C GLN A 39 14.62 -1.17 7.15
N THR A 40 13.58 -1.94 7.46
CA THR A 40 12.90 -2.82 6.51
C THR A 40 11.46 -2.36 6.31
N ILE A 41 11.13 -2.00 5.08
CA ILE A 41 9.87 -1.33 4.72
C ILE A 41 9.17 -2.11 3.62
N LEU A 42 7.92 -2.51 3.86
CA LEU A 42 7.03 -3.01 2.83
C LEU A 42 6.32 -1.83 2.15
N LEU A 43 6.49 -1.73 0.85
CA LEU A 43 5.83 -0.72 0.01
C LEU A 43 4.95 -1.45 -1.03
N TYR A 44 4.48 -0.78 -2.05
CA TYR A 44 3.65 -1.37 -3.11
C TYR A 44 4.04 -0.80 -4.48
N CYS A 45 3.80 -1.58 -5.53
CA CYS A 45 3.83 -1.08 -6.91
C CYS A 45 2.53 -0.35 -7.20
N ALA A 46 2.58 0.96 -7.34
CA ALA A 46 1.37 1.76 -7.51
C ALA A 46 0.67 1.49 -8.84
N LEU A 47 -0.64 1.30 -8.79
CA LEU A 47 -1.51 1.35 -9.94
C LEU A 47 -1.68 2.82 -10.39
N PRO A 48 -2.13 3.08 -11.63
CA PRO A 48 -2.26 4.45 -12.14
C PRO A 48 -3.16 5.37 -11.31
N ASP A 49 -4.10 4.81 -10.56
CA ASP A 49 -5.05 5.54 -9.72
C ASP A 49 -4.65 5.58 -8.24
N GLU A 50 -3.50 5.03 -7.90
CA GLU A 50 -2.96 5.03 -6.54
C GLU A 50 -1.91 6.13 -6.37
N VAL A 51 -1.62 6.49 -5.13
CA VAL A 51 -0.50 7.39 -4.81
C VAL A 51 0.79 6.74 -5.33
N PRO A 52 1.54 7.41 -6.22
CA PRO A 52 2.71 6.82 -6.86
C PRO A 52 3.84 6.60 -5.86
N THR A 53 4.57 5.50 -6.01
CA THR A 53 5.58 5.07 -5.05
C THR A 53 6.99 4.96 -5.63
N LEU A 54 7.18 5.10 -6.93
CA LEU A 54 8.49 4.87 -7.56
C LEU A 54 9.60 5.76 -6.99
N GLU A 55 9.33 7.06 -6.83
CA GLU A 55 10.29 7.98 -6.22
C GLU A 55 10.65 7.59 -4.79
N LEU A 56 9.65 7.19 -4.01
CA LEU A 56 9.87 6.73 -2.63
C LEU A 56 10.67 5.42 -2.58
N LEU A 57 10.39 4.48 -3.47
CA LEU A 57 11.16 3.25 -3.63
C LEU A 57 12.64 3.55 -3.87
N GLU A 58 12.92 4.45 -4.83
CA GLU A 58 14.28 4.84 -5.17
C GLU A 58 15.00 5.55 -4.01
N ARG A 59 14.30 6.47 -3.35
CA ARG A 59 14.83 7.22 -2.21
C ARG A 59 15.20 6.32 -1.04
N LEU A 60 14.30 5.44 -0.62
CA LEU A 60 14.53 4.53 0.50
C LEU A 60 15.65 3.53 0.20
N THR A 61 15.71 3.03 -1.03
CA THR A 61 16.78 2.17 -1.51
C THR A 61 18.14 2.89 -1.48
N ALA A 62 18.19 4.13 -1.95
CA ALA A 62 19.40 4.96 -1.92
C ALA A 62 19.89 5.26 -0.49
N GLN A 63 18.98 5.28 0.48
CA GLN A 63 19.29 5.43 1.90
C GLN A 63 19.81 4.14 2.56
N GLY A 64 19.94 3.06 1.80
CA GLY A 64 20.45 1.79 2.32
C GLY A 64 19.39 0.95 3.06
N LYS A 65 18.11 1.30 2.96
CA LYS A 65 17.03 0.54 3.58
C LYS A 65 16.68 -0.70 2.76
N THR A 66 16.16 -1.72 3.43
CA THR A 66 15.59 -2.90 2.78
C THR A 66 14.15 -2.58 2.37
N VAL A 67 13.89 -2.53 1.08
CA VAL A 67 12.58 -2.20 0.50
C VAL A 67 11.97 -3.44 -0.12
N LEU A 68 10.72 -3.72 0.22
CA LEU A 68 10.00 -4.90 -0.21
C LEU A 68 8.73 -4.52 -0.95
N LEU A 69 8.39 -5.35 -1.94
CA LEU A 69 7.17 -5.20 -2.73
C LEU A 69 6.39 -6.51 -2.72
N PRO A 70 5.04 -6.45 -2.65
CA PRO A 70 4.22 -7.65 -2.71
C PRO A 70 4.06 -8.14 -4.14
N ARG A 71 4.03 -9.46 -4.30
CA ARG A 71 3.70 -10.13 -5.55
C ARG A 71 2.60 -11.15 -5.31
N VAL A 72 1.51 -11.04 -6.04
CA VAL A 72 0.42 -12.01 -5.99
C VAL A 72 0.87 -13.29 -6.69
N ILE A 73 0.78 -14.43 -6.00
CA ILE A 73 1.19 -15.74 -6.50
C ILE A 73 0.02 -16.70 -6.73
N SER A 74 -1.14 -16.41 -6.15
CA SER A 74 -2.37 -17.16 -6.35
C SER A 74 -3.58 -16.25 -6.11
N ASP A 75 -4.79 -16.78 -6.17
CA ASP A 75 -6.02 -16.03 -5.87
C ASP A 75 -6.18 -15.69 -4.38
N LYS A 76 -5.31 -16.20 -3.50
CA LYS A 76 -5.37 -16.00 -2.04
C LYS A 76 -4.09 -15.48 -1.42
N GLU A 77 -2.92 -15.71 -2.05
CA GLU A 77 -1.62 -15.49 -1.44
C GLU A 77 -0.80 -14.48 -2.19
N MET A 78 -0.01 -13.71 -1.44
CA MET A 78 1.06 -12.89 -1.96
C MET A 78 2.37 -13.22 -1.26
N GLU A 79 3.47 -13.01 -1.97
CA GLU A 79 4.82 -13.11 -1.46
C GLU A 79 5.50 -11.74 -1.51
N LEU A 80 6.61 -11.58 -0.81
CA LEU A 80 7.39 -10.35 -0.81
C LEU A 80 8.67 -10.52 -1.61
N ARG A 81 9.03 -9.50 -2.38
CA ARG A 81 10.22 -9.42 -3.19
C ARG A 81 11.05 -8.21 -2.81
N ARG A 82 12.38 -8.35 -2.83
CA ARG A 82 13.29 -7.23 -2.61
C ARG A 82 13.28 -6.29 -3.81
N TYR A 83 13.32 -5.00 -3.50
CA TYR A 83 13.53 -3.96 -4.49
C TYR A 83 14.89 -3.32 -4.26
N THR A 84 15.80 -3.43 -5.23
CA THR A 84 17.15 -2.84 -5.19
C THR A 84 17.37 -1.82 -6.31
N GLY A 85 16.43 -1.72 -7.24
CA GLY A 85 16.48 -0.84 -8.38
C GLY A 85 15.43 -1.20 -9.43
N ARG A 86 15.34 -0.41 -10.49
CA ARG A 86 14.32 -0.61 -11.55
C ARG A 86 14.43 -1.94 -12.28
N ALA A 87 15.61 -2.58 -12.28
CA ALA A 87 15.79 -3.92 -12.85
C ALA A 87 14.95 -4.98 -12.11
N ASP A 88 14.54 -4.72 -10.88
CA ASP A 88 13.67 -5.59 -10.09
C ASP A 88 12.17 -5.42 -10.41
N LEU A 89 11.84 -4.58 -11.37
CA LEU A 89 10.48 -4.40 -11.87
C LEU A 89 10.38 -4.85 -13.33
N THR A 90 9.29 -5.52 -13.67
CA THR A 90 8.95 -5.86 -15.04
C THR A 90 7.53 -5.44 -15.35
N GLU A 91 7.24 -5.14 -16.60
CA GLU A 91 5.88 -4.82 -17.05
C GLU A 91 5.09 -6.12 -17.19
N GLY A 92 4.00 -6.23 -16.43
CA GLY A 92 3.07 -7.35 -16.48
C GLY A 92 1.84 -7.06 -17.32
N ALA A 93 0.76 -7.79 -17.06
CA ALA A 93 -0.52 -7.59 -17.73
C ALA A 93 -1.04 -6.15 -17.58
N PHE A 94 -1.62 -5.59 -18.64
CA PHE A 94 -2.19 -4.24 -18.67
C PHE A 94 -1.20 -3.11 -18.36
N GLY A 95 0.10 -3.32 -18.60
CA GLY A 95 1.13 -2.33 -18.31
C GLY A 95 1.42 -2.12 -16.81
N ILE A 96 0.93 -2.99 -15.95
CA ILE A 96 1.14 -2.92 -14.51
C ILE A 96 2.52 -3.49 -14.17
N MET A 97 3.33 -2.72 -13.42
CA MET A 97 4.65 -3.16 -12.98
C MET A 97 4.55 -4.24 -11.92
N GLU A 98 5.36 -5.28 -12.06
CA GLU A 98 5.45 -6.41 -11.14
C GLU A 98 6.87 -6.56 -10.58
N PRO A 99 7.02 -6.86 -9.27
CA PRO A 99 8.33 -7.11 -8.69
C PRO A 99 8.88 -8.47 -9.10
N VAL A 100 10.13 -8.49 -9.55
CA VAL A 100 10.87 -9.70 -9.97
C VAL A 100 12.18 -9.87 -9.22
N GLY A 101 12.42 -9.09 -8.18
CA GLY A 101 13.58 -9.22 -7.31
C GLY A 101 13.57 -10.52 -6.50
N GLU A 102 14.59 -10.70 -5.66
CA GLU A 102 14.72 -11.89 -4.83
C GLU A 102 13.56 -12.03 -3.83
N PRO A 103 13.09 -13.27 -3.56
CA PRO A 103 12.12 -13.52 -2.51
C PRO A 103 12.65 -13.08 -1.14
N PHE A 104 11.77 -12.51 -0.33
CA PHE A 104 12.07 -12.10 1.05
C PHE A 104 11.17 -12.88 2.02
N LEU A 105 11.76 -13.62 2.96
CA LEU A 105 11.03 -14.53 3.85
C LEU A 105 11.11 -14.13 5.32
N ASP A 106 12.02 -13.22 5.68
CA ASP A 106 12.21 -12.79 7.08
C ASP A 106 11.18 -11.71 7.46
N TYR A 107 9.91 -12.11 7.54
CA TYR A 107 8.80 -11.20 7.82
C TYR A 107 8.89 -10.55 9.20
N ASP A 108 9.56 -11.20 10.16
CA ASP A 108 9.75 -10.68 11.51
C ASP A 108 10.65 -9.43 11.54
N SER A 109 11.44 -9.21 10.51
CA SER A 109 12.31 -8.03 10.40
C SER A 109 11.62 -6.80 9.82
N ILE A 110 10.39 -6.92 9.33
CA ILE A 110 9.66 -5.80 8.71
C ILE A 110 9.19 -4.83 9.80
N ASP A 111 9.64 -3.58 9.71
CA ASP A 111 9.32 -2.54 10.68
C ASP A 111 8.00 -1.84 10.39
N VAL A 112 7.76 -1.50 9.13
CA VAL A 112 6.60 -0.74 8.68
C VAL A 112 6.11 -1.22 7.33
N ALA A 113 4.79 -1.18 7.12
CA ALA A 113 4.15 -1.42 5.85
C ALA A 113 3.36 -0.19 5.42
N ILE A 114 3.57 0.25 4.19
CA ILE A 114 2.81 1.32 3.54
C ILE A 114 1.82 0.65 2.59
N ILE A 115 0.53 0.83 2.82
CA ILE A 115 -0.53 0.00 2.26
C ILE A 115 -1.52 0.87 1.47
N PRO A 116 -1.77 0.52 0.19
CA PRO A 116 -2.78 1.19 -0.61
C PRO A 116 -4.18 0.70 -0.28
N GLY A 117 -5.19 1.46 -0.70
CA GLY A 117 -6.58 1.06 -0.59
C GLY A 117 -7.47 1.90 -1.48
N MET A 118 -8.70 1.47 -1.66
CA MET A 118 -9.71 2.24 -2.39
C MET A 118 -10.26 3.38 -1.56
N ALA A 119 -10.41 3.17 -0.25
CA ALA A 119 -10.85 4.17 0.71
C ALA A 119 -10.31 3.84 2.10
N PHE A 120 -10.26 4.87 2.93
CA PHE A 120 -9.92 4.78 4.35
C PHE A 120 -10.85 5.69 5.14
N ASP A 121 -10.96 5.44 6.44
CA ASP A 121 -11.61 6.36 7.36
C ASP A 121 -10.63 6.86 8.44
N HIS A 122 -11.10 7.80 9.26
CA HIS A 122 -10.27 8.42 10.31
C HIS A 122 -9.90 7.46 11.46
N GLU A 123 -10.57 6.32 11.54
CA GLU A 123 -10.25 5.29 12.52
C GLU A 123 -9.22 4.26 12.01
N GLY A 124 -8.79 4.38 10.75
CA GLY A 124 -7.81 3.50 10.15
C GLY A 124 -8.39 2.28 9.45
N HIS A 125 -9.71 2.21 9.29
CA HIS A 125 -10.32 1.14 8.51
C HIS A 125 -10.02 1.33 7.02
N ARG A 126 -9.77 0.22 6.35
CA ARG A 126 -9.33 0.20 4.95
C ARG A 126 -10.30 -0.58 4.08
N LEU A 127 -10.67 0.00 2.95
CA LEU A 127 -11.38 -0.68 1.89
C LEU A 127 -10.39 -1.14 0.82
N GLY A 128 -10.19 -2.43 0.69
CA GLY A 128 -9.39 -3.03 -0.38
C GLY A 128 -10.20 -3.28 -1.64
N ARG A 129 -9.55 -3.90 -2.63
CA ARG A 129 -10.18 -4.20 -3.93
C ARG A 129 -11.04 -5.47 -3.93
N GLY A 130 -11.12 -6.19 -2.81
CA GLY A 130 -12.03 -7.32 -2.62
C GLY A 130 -11.37 -8.70 -2.58
N LYS A 131 -10.06 -8.81 -2.82
CA LYS A 131 -9.34 -10.10 -2.80
C LYS A 131 -8.80 -10.49 -1.43
N GLY A 132 -8.65 -9.52 -0.50
CA GLY A 132 -8.21 -9.78 0.86
C GLY A 132 -6.73 -10.14 1.02
N TYR A 133 -5.88 -9.88 0.02
CA TYR A 133 -4.46 -10.22 0.09
C TYR A 133 -3.74 -9.58 1.28
N TYR A 134 -3.92 -8.27 1.48
CA TYR A 134 -3.28 -7.56 2.58
C TYR A 134 -3.84 -8.00 3.94
N ASP A 135 -5.13 -8.18 4.07
CA ASP A 135 -5.74 -8.61 5.34
C ASP A 135 -5.24 -10.00 5.76
N ARG A 136 -5.15 -10.94 4.83
CA ARG A 136 -4.58 -12.27 5.10
C ARG A 136 -3.10 -12.20 5.46
N PHE A 137 -2.31 -11.45 4.69
CA PHE A 137 -0.87 -11.30 4.98
C PHE A 137 -0.64 -10.64 6.34
N LEU A 138 -1.29 -9.50 6.60
CA LEU A 138 -1.11 -8.72 7.81
C LEU A 138 -1.63 -9.45 9.07
N SER A 139 -2.61 -10.32 8.94
CA SER A 139 -3.11 -11.12 10.07
C SER A 139 -2.03 -12.06 10.65
N ASN A 140 -1.05 -12.45 9.83
CA ASN A 140 0.08 -13.29 10.25
C ASN A 140 1.27 -12.50 10.81
N VAL A 141 1.27 -11.18 10.65
CA VAL A 141 2.38 -10.29 11.07
C VAL A 141 1.85 -9.06 11.82
N PRO A 142 1.11 -9.25 12.92
CA PRO A 142 0.39 -8.17 13.59
C PRO A 142 1.29 -7.09 14.21
N TYR A 143 2.57 -7.37 14.40
CA TYR A 143 3.56 -6.46 14.98
C TYR A 143 4.05 -5.37 13.99
N ILE A 144 3.81 -5.51 12.69
CA ILE A 144 4.20 -4.50 11.70
C ILE A 144 3.35 -3.24 11.89
N TYR A 145 4.01 -2.08 11.95
CA TYR A 145 3.31 -0.80 11.93
C TYR A 145 2.72 -0.54 10.54
N LYS A 146 1.42 -0.25 10.46
CA LYS A 146 0.67 -0.16 9.21
C LYS A 146 0.26 1.29 8.92
N ILE A 147 0.75 1.83 7.81
CA ILE A 147 0.39 3.16 7.32
C ILE A 147 -0.45 2.99 6.06
N GLY A 148 -1.72 3.35 6.14
CA GLY A 148 -2.58 3.49 4.97
C GLY A 148 -2.25 4.78 4.22
N VAL A 149 -2.26 4.74 2.88
CA VAL A 149 -2.02 5.93 2.06
C VAL A 149 -3.08 6.06 0.98
N CYS A 150 -3.59 7.27 0.80
CA CYS A 150 -4.61 7.56 -0.19
C CYS A 150 -4.60 9.05 -0.56
N PHE A 151 -5.31 9.39 -1.61
CA PHE A 151 -5.65 10.79 -1.91
C PHE A 151 -6.74 11.29 -0.96
N PRO A 152 -6.83 12.62 -0.71
CA PRO A 152 -7.83 13.18 0.22
C PRO A 152 -9.28 12.78 -0.08
N TRP A 153 -9.64 12.64 -1.36
CA TRP A 153 -11.00 12.26 -1.75
C TRP A 153 -11.34 10.79 -1.43
N GLN A 154 -10.33 9.96 -1.13
CA GLN A 154 -10.52 8.56 -0.72
C GLN A 154 -10.71 8.40 0.80
N LEU A 155 -10.56 9.50 1.55
CA LEU A 155 -10.82 9.52 2.98
C LEU A 155 -12.32 9.76 3.19
N VAL A 156 -13.01 8.76 3.71
CA VAL A 156 -14.48 8.75 3.89
C VAL A 156 -14.82 8.75 5.38
N ASP A 157 -16.09 9.05 5.71
CA ASP A 157 -16.53 9.10 7.11
C ASP A 157 -16.46 7.73 7.78
N GLU A 158 -16.87 6.69 7.08
CA GLU A 158 -16.89 5.32 7.61
C GLU A 158 -16.66 4.29 6.49
N VAL A 159 -15.75 3.35 6.75
CA VAL A 159 -15.52 2.17 5.91
C VAL A 159 -16.20 0.98 6.57
N PRO A 160 -17.12 0.28 5.87
CA PRO A 160 -17.72 -0.97 6.39
C PRO A 160 -16.63 -2.02 6.64
N THR A 161 -16.69 -2.67 7.79
CA THR A 161 -15.69 -3.65 8.21
C THR A 161 -16.32 -4.98 8.55
N ASP A 162 -15.52 -6.04 8.53
CA ASP A 162 -15.84 -7.35 9.07
C ASP A 162 -14.68 -7.85 9.98
N GLU A 163 -14.85 -9.01 10.55
CA GLU A 163 -13.90 -9.59 11.52
C GLU A 163 -12.51 -9.91 10.94
N HIS A 164 -12.39 -10.02 9.62
CA HIS A 164 -11.12 -10.35 8.94
C HIS A 164 -10.34 -9.12 8.51
N ASP A 165 -10.93 -7.94 8.57
CA ASP A 165 -10.29 -6.70 8.15
C ASP A 165 -9.24 -6.26 9.16
N ILE A 166 -8.07 -5.89 8.64
CA ILE A 166 -6.97 -5.38 9.45
C ILE A 166 -6.98 -3.85 9.43
N ARG A 167 -6.99 -3.25 10.61
CA ARG A 167 -6.99 -1.81 10.79
C ARG A 167 -5.57 -1.24 10.63
N MET A 168 -5.47 -0.08 9.98
CA MET A 168 -4.22 0.67 9.89
C MET A 168 -3.92 1.39 11.21
N ASP A 169 -2.63 1.56 11.51
CA ASP A 169 -2.19 2.32 12.68
C ASP A 169 -2.29 3.82 12.44
N CYS A 170 -2.07 4.26 11.20
CA CYS A 170 -2.38 5.63 10.77
C CYS A 170 -2.73 5.66 9.27
N VAL A 171 -3.31 6.76 8.84
CA VAL A 171 -3.63 7.02 7.42
C VAL A 171 -3.05 8.37 7.03
N ILE A 172 -2.33 8.39 5.91
CA ILE A 172 -1.76 9.60 5.31
C ILE A 172 -2.51 9.91 4.02
N SER A 173 -3.03 11.11 3.94
CA SER A 173 -3.74 11.60 2.77
C SER A 173 -3.33 13.03 2.39
#